data_172541799eed0a409f44e4fced668508
#
_entry.id   172541799eed0a409f44e4fced668508
#
_cell.length_a   1.000
_cell.length_b   1.000
_cell.length_c   1.000
_cell.angle_alpha   90.00
_cell.angle_beta   90.00
_cell.angle_gamma   90.00
#
_symmetry.space_group_name_H-M   'P 1'
#
loop_
_entity.id
_entity.type
_entity.pdbx_description
1 polymer ?
#
loop_
_entity_poly.entity_id
_entity_poly.type
_entity_poly.pdbx_seq_one_letter_code
_entity_poly.pdbx_strand_id
1 'polypeptide(L)'
;GLVFVFTAVIATIICARLDNAFVLASLFCLVCFTLLGYKDDYSKILGAKNHAGLSPKAKLFFQFLIAFLIAAFLYFSKELNTEFYLPFYKQPIFDMKIFAIFFWTLVIVAASNAVNLTDGLDGLAAVPSIFSLLSLSVFAYICGHAVFSSYLLLPKIAGVGESVVVASAFIGSLMGFLWFNCHPAEVFMGDSGSLSVGAYIGFMGVATKNEILLIIIGLIFVVETLSVILQVGSFKIFKRRIFLMAPIHHHFEIKGWAENKIIVRFWIIALLANLIALTALKIR
;
A
#
# COMPACT_ATOMS: atom_id res chain seq x y z
N GLY A 1 -6.76 13.69 -0.79
CA GLY A 1 -6.99 12.25 -1.03
C GLY A 1 -8.27 11.93 -1.79
N LEU A 2 -9.38 12.49 -1.34
CA LEU A 2 -10.72 12.10 -1.83
C LEU A 2 -10.89 12.25 -3.34
N VAL A 3 -10.36 13.33 -3.94
CA VAL A 3 -10.52 13.64 -5.38
C VAL A 3 -9.87 12.56 -6.25
N PHE A 4 -8.61 12.22 -6.01
CA PHE A 4 -7.92 11.26 -6.87
C PHE A 4 -8.45 9.84 -6.69
N VAL A 5 -8.89 9.44 -5.48
CA VAL A 5 -9.52 8.12 -5.28
C VAL A 5 -10.87 8.07 -6.00
N PHE A 6 -11.67 9.12 -5.90
CA PHE A 6 -12.95 9.20 -6.61
C PHE A 6 -12.77 9.10 -8.14
N THR A 7 -11.76 9.79 -8.68
CA THR A 7 -11.43 9.71 -10.11
C THR A 7 -11.04 8.28 -10.52
N ALA A 8 -10.21 7.60 -9.70
CA ALA A 8 -9.82 6.22 -9.96
C ALA A 8 -11.02 5.26 -9.91
N VAL A 9 -11.94 5.45 -8.96
CA VAL A 9 -13.16 4.64 -8.84
C VAL A 9 -14.05 4.81 -10.07
N ILE A 10 -14.28 6.06 -10.53
CA ILE A 10 -15.07 6.31 -11.75
C ILE A 10 -14.41 5.64 -12.96
N ALA A 11 -13.10 5.85 -13.17
CA ALA A 11 -12.37 5.24 -14.26
C ALA A 11 -12.44 3.72 -14.22
N THR A 12 -12.35 3.12 -13.02
CA THR A 12 -12.52 1.68 -12.83
C THR A 12 -13.92 1.20 -13.23
N ILE A 13 -14.97 1.90 -12.79
CA ILE A 13 -16.35 1.50 -13.12
C ILE A 13 -16.61 1.52 -14.63
N ILE A 14 -15.98 2.45 -15.35
CA ILE A 14 -16.12 2.58 -16.81
C ILE A 14 -15.30 1.51 -17.56
N CYS A 15 -14.09 1.18 -17.08
CA CYS A 15 -13.12 0.41 -17.85
C CYS A 15 -12.96 -1.05 -17.41
N ALA A 16 -13.28 -1.39 -16.14
CA ALA A 16 -13.06 -2.73 -15.60
C ALA A 16 -14.30 -3.62 -15.66
N ARG A 17 -14.08 -4.92 -15.62
CA ARG A 17 -15.16 -5.90 -15.50
C ARG A 17 -15.66 -5.98 -14.07
N LEU A 18 -16.84 -5.43 -13.82
CA LEU A 18 -17.45 -5.35 -12.49
C LEU A 18 -17.96 -6.71 -11.94
N ASP A 19 -18.02 -7.74 -12.76
CA ASP A 19 -18.33 -9.12 -12.34
C ASP A 19 -17.13 -9.87 -11.74
N ASN A 20 -15.93 -9.24 -11.77
CA ASN A 20 -14.70 -9.84 -11.26
C ASN A 20 -14.53 -9.59 -9.75
N ALA A 21 -14.27 -10.67 -8.98
CA ALA A 21 -14.12 -10.60 -7.53
C ALA A 21 -12.97 -9.67 -7.08
N PHE A 22 -11.84 -9.67 -7.78
CA PHE A 22 -10.70 -8.81 -7.46
C PHE A 22 -11.01 -7.33 -7.73
N VAL A 23 -11.78 -7.02 -8.77
CA VAL A 23 -12.22 -5.65 -9.06
C VAL A 23 -13.17 -5.16 -7.97
N LEU A 24 -14.16 -5.98 -7.58
CA LEU A 24 -15.08 -5.63 -6.49
C LEU A 24 -14.35 -5.42 -5.16
N ALA A 25 -13.41 -6.32 -4.82
CA ALA A 25 -12.59 -6.18 -3.61
C ALA A 25 -11.69 -4.92 -3.65
N SER A 26 -11.13 -4.60 -4.82
CA SER A 26 -10.36 -3.38 -5.06
C SER A 26 -11.19 -2.12 -4.82
N LEU A 27 -12.38 -2.04 -5.41
CA LEU A 27 -13.30 -0.91 -5.24
C LEU A 27 -13.73 -0.77 -3.78
N PHE A 28 -14.07 -1.87 -3.13
CA PHE A 28 -14.42 -1.88 -1.71
C PHE A 28 -13.25 -1.39 -0.84
N CYS A 29 -12.04 -1.85 -1.12
CA CYS A 29 -10.82 -1.41 -0.44
C CYS A 29 -10.62 0.11 -0.58
N LEU A 30 -10.60 0.61 -1.81
CA LEU A 30 -10.40 2.03 -2.10
C LEU A 30 -11.46 2.91 -1.42
N VAL A 31 -12.74 2.58 -1.59
CA VAL A 31 -13.85 3.37 -1.05
C VAL A 31 -13.85 3.36 0.48
N CYS A 32 -13.77 2.19 1.12
CA CYS A 32 -13.88 2.09 2.58
C CYS A 32 -12.71 2.72 3.31
N PHE A 33 -11.46 2.52 2.84
CA PHE A 33 -10.30 3.17 3.46
C PHE A 33 -10.28 4.68 3.22
N THR A 34 -10.75 5.15 2.06
CA THR A 34 -10.92 6.59 1.80
C THR A 34 -11.96 7.22 2.72
N LEU A 35 -13.11 6.57 2.91
CA LEU A 35 -14.17 7.07 3.81
C LEU A 35 -13.69 7.09 5.27
N LEU A 36 -12.91 6.09 5.68
CA LEU A 36 -12.32 6.06 7.03
C LEU A 36 -11.37 7.24 7.23
N GLY A 37 -10.45 7.46 6.29
CA GLY A 37 -9.51 8.58 6.34
C GLY A 37 -10.22 9.93 6.24
N TYR A 38 -11.23 10.05 5.36
CA TYR A 38 -12.02 11.26 5.24
C TYR A 38 -12.73 11.62 6.56
N LYS A 39 -13.32 10.63 7.25
CA LYS A 39 -13.95 10.86 8.55
C LYS A 39 -12.93 11.37 9.57
N ASP A 40 -11.71 10.85 9.56
CA ASP A 40 -10.64 11.30 10.44
C ASP A 40 -10.21 12.74 10.13
N ASP A 41 -9.92 13.05 8.85
CA ASP A 41 -9.55 14.39 8.39
C ASP A 41 -10.66 15.43 8.66
N TYR A 42 -11.91 15.09 8.34
CA TYR A 42 -13.06 15.97 8.53
C TYR A 42 -13.31 16.29 10.01
N SER A 43 -13.13 15.29 10.88
CA SER A 43 -13.29 15.50 12.34
C SER A 43 -12.21 16.44 12.90
N LYS A 44 -10.95 16.37 12.36
CA LYS A 44 -9.87 17.28 12.73
C LYS A 44 -10.17 18.73 12.32
N ILE A 45 -10.77 18.92 11.12
CA ILE A 45 -11.15 20.25 10.61
C ILE A 45 -12.24 20.86 11.48
N LEU A 46 -13.35 20.11 11.75
CA LEU A 46 -14.47 20.61 12.56
C LEU A 46 -14.08 20.89 14.01
N GLY A 47 -13.22 20.05 14.60
CA GLY A 47 -12.79 20.19 15.98
C GLY A 47 -11.75 21.29 16.20
N ALA A 48 -11.23 21.92 15.15
CA ALA A 48 -10.14 22.91 15.19
C ALA A 48 -8.93 22.47 16.04
N LYS A 49 -8.76 21.18 16.26
CA LYS A 49 -7.65 20.56 17.03
C LYS A 49 -7.20 19.28 16.35
N ASN A 50 -5.91 19.07 16.25
CA ASN A 50 -5.32 17.84 15.70
C ASN A 50 -5.74 16.56 16.45
N HIS A 51 -6.22 16.68 17.68
CA HIS A 51 -6.72 15.56 18.51
C HIS A 51 -8.24 15.31 18.38
N ALA A 52 -8.97 16.09 17.58
CA ALA A 52 -10.41 15.93 17.40
C ALA A 52 -10.78 14.82 16.38
N GLY A 53 -9.80 14.18 15.74
CA GLY A 53 -9.97 13.05 14.84
C GLY A 53 -10.48 11.79 15.56
N LEU A 54 -10.58 10.70 14.80
CA LEU A 54 -10.87 9.39 15.37
C LEU A 54 -9.79 8.99 16.39
N SER A 55 -10.20 8.37 17.50
CA SER A 55 -9.19 7.84 18.42
C SER A 55 -8.30 6.81 17.69
N PRO A 56 -7.00 6.72 18.00
CA PRO A 56 -6.10 5.76 17.34
C PRO A 56 -6.62 4.31 17.40
N LYS A 57 -7.26 3.95 18.52
CA LYS A 57 -7.86 2.61 18.69
C LYS A 57 -9.06 2.40 17.77
N ALA A 58 -9.94 3.39 17.63
CA ALA A 58 -11.10 3.31 16.74
C ALA A 58 -10.65 3.27 15.27
N LYS A 59 -9.69 4.11 14.88
CA LYS A 59 -9.10 4.10 13.53
C LYS A 59 -8.55 2.73 13.18
N LEU A 60 -7.73 2.16 14.07
CA LEU A 60 -7.14 0.84 13.88
C LEU A 60 -8.21 -0.27 13.83
N PHE A 61 -9.23 -0.21 14.70
CA PHE A 61 -10.34 -1.17 14.70
C PHE A 61 -11.07 -1.20 13.35
N PHE A 62 -11.42 -0.03 12.80
CA PHE A 62 -12.10 0.02 11.50
C PHE A 62 -11.20 -0.42 10.35
N GLN A 63 -9.89 -0.12 10.39
CA GLN A 63 -8.94 -0.64 9.41
C GLN A 63 -8.92 -2.17 9.42
N PHE A 64 -8.82 -2.79 10.61
CA PHE A 64 -8.86 -4.25 10.75
C PHE A 64 -10.19 -4.84 10.29
N LEU A 65 -11.32 -4.20 10.61
CA LEU A 65 -12.63 -4.66 10.18
C LEU A 65 -12.76 -4.66 8.65
N ILE A 66 -12.41 -3.55 7.99
CA ILE A 66 -12.48 -3.44 6.53
C ILE A 66 -11.54 -4.46 5.87
N ALA A 67 -10.28 -4.54 6.32
CA ALA A 67 -9.31 -5.48 5.77
C ALA A 67 -9.72 -6.94 6.00
N PHE A 68 -10.31 -7.27 7.16
CA PHE A 68 -10.86 -8.59 7.43
C PHE A 68 -11.99 -8.97 6.49
N LEU A 69 -12.91 -8.04 6.20
CA LEU A 69 -14.00 -8.28 5.25
C LEU A 69 -13.46 -8.55 3.84
N ILE A 70 -12.43 -7.81 3.40
CA ILE A 70 -11.75 -8.05 2.11
C ILE A 70 -11.10 -9.44 2.09
N ALA A 71 -10.32 -9.77 3.12
CA ALA A 71 -9.63 -11.04 3.22
C ALA A 71 -10.60 -12.23 3.30
N ALA A 72 -11.67 -12.08 4.07
CA ALA A 72 -12.73 -13.09 4.16
C ALA A 72 -13.45 -13.28 2.82
N PHE A 73 -13.77 -12.18 2.11
CA PHE A 73 -14.38 -12.24 0.79
C PHE A 73 -13.48 -13.03 -0.19
N LEU A 74 -12.18 -12.73 -0.26
CA LEU A 74 -11.24 -13.44 -1.13
C LEU A 74 -11.11 -14.93 -0.75
N TYR A 75 -11.14 -15.25 0.54
CA TYR A 75 -11.07 -16.62 1.03
C TYR A 75 -12.32 -17.42 0.66
N PHE A 76 -13.52 -16.89 0.93
CA PHE A 76 -14.78 -17.60 0.71
C PHE A 76 -15.17 -17.65 -0.78
N SER A 77 -14.75 -16.69 -1.59
CA SER A 77 -14.94 -16.74 -3.06
C SER A 77 -14.12 -17.83 -3.73
N LYS A 78 -13.10 -18.38 -3.03
CA LYS A 78 -12.15 -19.38 -3.56
C LYS A 78 -11.37 -18.93 -4.81
N GLU A 79 -11.36 -17.64 -5.09
CA GLU A 79 -10.61 -17.07 -6.21
C GLU A 79 -9.10 -17.00 -5.92
N LEU A 80 -8.73 -16.92 -4.63
CA LEU A 80 -7.36 -16.88 -4.18
C LEU A 80 -7.02 -18.11 -3.35
N ASN A 81 -5.93 -18.81 -3.71
CA ASN A 81 -5.44 -19.93 -2.92
C ASN A 81 -4.84 -19.46 -1.57
N THR A 82 -4.79 -20.34 -0.59
CA THR A 82 -4.29 -20.05 0.77
C THR A 82 -2.82 -20.41 0.97
N GLU A 83 -2.14 -20.79 -0.09
CA GLU A 83 -0.73 -21.14 -0.06
C GLU A 83 0.15 -19.93 0.23
N PHE A 84 1.22 -20.15 1.01
CA PHE A 84 2.20 -19.11 1.37
C PHE A 84 3.44 -19.25 0.51
N TYR A 85 3.83 -18.14 -0.14
CA TYR A 85 4.99 -18.06 -1.03
C TYR A 85 6.06 -17.14 -0.44
N LEU A 86 7.33 -17.51 -0.65
CA LEU A 86 8.46 -16.63 -0.37
C LEU A 86 9.04 -16.05 -1.67
N PRO A 87 9.54 -14.80 -1.63
CA PRO A 87 10.28 -14.24 -2.74
C PRO A 87 11.43 -15.15 -3.18
N PHE A 88 11.67 -15.24 -4.49
CA PHE A 88 12.76 -16.03 -5.07
C PHE A 88 12.67 -17.55 -4.84
N TYR A 89 11.53 -18.05 -4.37
CA TYR A 89 11.26 -19.48 -4.17
C TYR A 89 10.03 -19.90 -4.96
N LYS A 90 10.16 -20.99 -5.76
CA LYS A 90 9.18 -21.39 -6.78
C LYS A 90 7.94 -22.09 -6.23
N GLN A 91 8.08 -22.76 -5.10
CA GLN A 91 7.01 -23.59 -4.55
C GLN A 91 6.39 -22.96 -3.30
N PRO A 92 5.12 -23.23 -3.02
CA PRO A 92 4.55 -22.81 -1.76
C PRO A 92 5.25 -23.53 -0.60
N ILE A 93 5.48 -22.83 0.51
CA ILE A 93 6.13 -23.38 1.69
C ILE A 93 5.14 -24.23 2.50
N PHE A 94 3.92 -23.71 2.67
CA PHE A 94 2.81 -24.38 3.36
C PHE A 94 1.48 -23.73 2.99
N ASP A 95 0.39 -24.43 3.31
CA ASP A 95 -0.97 -23.91 3.15
C ASP A 95 -1.45 -23.31 4.48
N MET A 96 -1.72 -22.01 4.47
CA MET A 96 -2.19 -21.26 5.65
C MET A 96 -3.63 -21.60 6.04
N LYS A 97 -4.43 -22.16 5.14
CA LYS A 97 -5.86 -22.43 5.35
C LYS A 97 -6.59 -21.18 5.88
N ILE A 98 -7.39 -21.34 6.96
CA ILE A 98 -8.16 -20.24 7.57
C ILE A 98 -7.27 -19.10 8.13
N PHE A 99 -6.02 -19.39 8.49
CA PHE A 99 -5.08 -18.36 8.98
C PHE A 99 -4.69 -17.35 7.90
N ALA A 100 -4.90 -17.67 6.61
CA ALA A 100 -4.70 -16.74 5.51
C ALA A 100 -5.51 -15.44 5.70
N ILE A 101 -6.74 -15.54 6.22
CA ILE A 101 -7.61 -14.36 6.44
C ILE A 101 -6.92 -13.39 7.41
N PHE A 102 -6.38 -13.89 8.52
CA PHE A 102 -5.71 -13.04 9.52
C PHE A 102 -4.41 -12.45 8.98
N PHE A 103 -3.63 -13.24 8.25
CA PHE A 103 -2.37 -12.79 7.65
C PHE A 103 -2.61 -11.72 6.58
N TRP A 104 -3.56 -11.93 5.67
CA TRP A 104 -3.93 -10.94 4.64
C TRP A 104 -4.47 -9.66 5.25
N THR A 105 -5.30 -9.77 6.29
CA THR A 105 -5.78 -8.62 7.07
C THR A 105 -4.62 -7.81 7.62
N LEU A 106 -3.64 -8.48 8.24
CA LEU A 106 -2.46 -7.82 8.80
C LEU A 106 -1.64 -7.12 7.72
N VAL A 107 -1.42 -7.75 6.56
CA VAL A 107 -0.67 -7.18 5.43
C VAL A 107 -1.35 -5.89 4.93
N ILE A 108 -2.66 -5.90 4.72
CA ILE A 108 -3.42 -4.74 4.25
C ILE A 108 -3.34 -3.58 5.27
N VAL A 109 -3.56 -3.86 6.56
CA VAL A 109 -3.51 -2.84 7.62
C VAL A 109 -2.09 -2.31 7.80
N ALA A 110 -1.08 -3.18 7.77
CA ALA A 110 0.31 -2.76 7.89
C ALA A 110 0.73 -1.84 6.73
N ALA A 111 0.41 -2.21 5.49
CA ALA A 111 0.69 -1.39 4.31
C ALA A 111 -0.05 -0.04 4.36
N SER A 112 -1.33 -0.03 4.77
CA SER A 112 -2.12 1.19 4.94
C SER A 112 -1.45 2.18 5.89
N ASN A 113 -1.04 1.72 7.07
CA ASN A 113 -0.40 2.58 8.05
C ASN A 113 1.04 2.97 7.64
N ALA A 114 1.77 2.10 6.94
CA ALA A 114 3.12 2.39 6.49
C ALA A 114 3.15 3.54 5.46
N VAL A 115 2.23 3.54 4.50
CA VAL A 115 2.09 4.65 3.54
C VAL A 115 1.63 5.92 4.26
N ASN A 116 0.69 5.83 5.21
CA ASN A 116 0.23 6.98 5.98
C ASN A 116 1.37 7.62 6.80
N LEU A 117 2.27 6.83 7.38
CA LEU A 117 3.46 7.35 8.09
C LEU A 117 4.49 7.99 7.15
N THR A 118 4.51 7.61 5.89
CA THR A 118 5.44 8.13 4.88
C THR A 118 4.96 9.44 4.25
N ASP A 119 3.65 9.74 4.35
CA ASP A 119 3.03 10.95 3.80
C ASP A 119 3.31 12.19 4.66
N GLY A 120 4.60 12.47 4.88
CA GLY A 120 5.06 13.59 5.72
C GLY A 120 5.74 14.72 4.94
N LEU A 121 6.15 14.50 3.68
CA LEU A 121 6.76 15.49 2.80
C LEU A 121 6.08 15.48 1.42
N ASP A 122 6.16 16.59 0.71
CA ASP A 122 5.55 16.83 -0.58
C ASP A 122 5.94 15.76 -1.63
N GLY A 123 4.96 14.98 -2.12
CA GLY A 123 5.20 13.93 -3.11
C GLY A 123 5.98 12.70 -2.61
N LEU A 124 6.40 12.65 -1.35
CA LEU A 124 7.21 11.56 -0.80
C LEU A 124 6.47 10.21 -0.85
N ALA A 125 5.20 10.16 -0.50
CA ALA A 125 4.40 8.94 -0.54
C ALA A 125 3.88 8.62 -1.96
N ALA A 126 3.59 9.62 -2.78
CA ALA A 126 2.94 9.45 -4.08
C ALA A 126 3.81 8.65 -5.07
N VAL A 127 5.08 9.03 -5.26
CA VAL A 127 5.95 8.39 -6.27
C VAL A 127 6.33 6.95 -5.89
N PRO A 128 6.77 6.62 -4.67
CA PRO A 128 6.97 5.23 -4.26
C PRO A 128 5.72 4.37 -4.39
N SER A 129 4.53 4.95 -4.16
CA SER A 129 3.26 4.24 -4.35
C SER A 129 3.02 3.91 -5.82
N ILE A 130 3.28 4.84 -6.75
CA ILE A 130 3.19 4.61 -8.18
C ILE A 130 4.12 3.47 -8.60
N PHE A 131 5.38 3.47 -8.15
CA PHE A 131 6.33 2.39 -8.46
C PHE A 131 5.88 1.04 -7.90
N SER A 132 5.38 1.03 -6.66
CA SER A 132 4.86 -0.19 -6.02
C SER A 132 3.67 -0.76 -6.79
N LEU A 133 2.72 0.09 -7.17
CA LEU A 133 1.55 -0.32 -7.95
C LEU A 133 1.91 -0.77 -9.36
N LEU A 134 2.89 -0.14 -10.03
CA LEU A 134 3.40 -0.60 -11.33
C LEU A 134 4.00 -1.99 -11.22
N SER A 135 4.86 -2.24 -10.23
CA SER A 135 5.45 -3.56 -10.01
C SER A 135 4.39 -4.63 -9.72
N LEU A 136 3.45 -4.33 -8.82
CA LEU A 136 2.34 -5.24 -8.49
C LEU A 136 1.40 -5.48 -9.67
N SER A 137 1.20 -4.50 -10.54
CA SER A 137 0.43 -4.65 -11.78
C SER A 137 1.09 -5.63 -12.75
N VAL A 138 2.42 -5.58 -12.86
CA VAL A 138 3.19 -6.57 -13.65
C VAL A 138 2.97 -7.98 -13.09
N PHE A 139 3.08 -8.16 -11.76
CA PHE A 139 2.79 -9.46 -11.13
C PHE A 139 1.35 -9.90 -11.36
N ALA A 140 0.36 -9.01 -11.20
CA ALA A 140 -1.05 -9.32 -11.41
C ALA A 140 -1.34 -9.76 -12.85
N TYR A 141 -0.77 -9.07 -13.83
CA TYR A 141 -0.90 -9.44 -15.24
C TYR A 141 -0.31 -10.83 -15.52
N ILE A 142 0.90 -11.10 -15.01
CA ILE A 142 1.59 -12.38 -15.23
C ILE A 142 0.87 -13.52 -14.50
N CYS A 143 0.49 -13.35 -13.24
CA CYS A 143 -0.24 -14.37 -12.47
C CYS A 143 -1.64 -14.66 -13.05
N GLY A 144 -2.27 -13.67 -13.68
CA GLY A 144 -3.55 -13.83 -14.37
C GLY A 144 -3.45 -14.52 -15.74
N HIS A 145 -2.26 -14.52 -16.36
CA HIS A 145 -2.07 -15.06 -17.71
C HIS A 145 -1.56 -16.50 -17.70
N ALA A 146 -2.31 -17.44 -18.31
CA ALA A 146 -2.04 -18.87 -18.23
C ALA A 146 -0.65 -19.28 -18.75
N VAL A 147 -0.17 -18.66 -19.85
CA VAL A 147 1.14 -18.99 -20.44
C VAL A 147 2.27 -18.37 -19.62
N PHE A 148 2.17 -17.10 -19.25
CA PHE A 148 3.24 -16.41 -18.52
C PHE A 148 3.40 -16.93 -17.10
N SER A 149 2.31 -17.21 -16.38
CA SER A 149 2.40 -17.79 -15.03
C SER A 149 3.08 -19.16 -15.07
N SER A 150 2.72 -20.02 -16.04
CA SER A 150 3.34 -21.33 -16.21
C SER A 150 4.82 -21.23 -16.59
N TYR A 151 5.17 -20.35 -17.55
CA TYR A 151 6.56 -20.15 -17.99
C TYR A 151 7.49 -19.61 -16.87
N LEU A 152 6.97 -18.69 -16.07
CA LEU A 152 7.73 -18.06 -14.98
C LEU A 152 7.58 -18.82 -13.64
N LEU A 153 6.83 -19.92 -13.62
CA LEU A 153 6.58 -20.74 -12.43
C LEU A 153 5.96 -19.93 -11.28
N LEU A 154 5.04 -19.02 -11.62
CA LEU A 154 4.26 -18.23 -10.68
C LEU A 154 2.89 -18.87 -10.44
N PRO A 155 2.25 -18.63 -9.28
CA PRO A 155 0.90 -19.12 -9.03
C PRO A 155 -0.06 -18.53 -10.08
N LYS A 156 -0.83 -19.41 -10.73
CA LYS A 156 -1.90 -18.97 -11.63
C LYS A 156 -3.10 -18.58 -10.79
N ILE A 157 -3.53 -17.33 -10.93
CA ILE A 157 -4.68 -16.76 -10.21
C ILE A 157 -5.66 -16.24 -11.27
N ALA A 158 -6.75 -16.98 -11.46
CA ALA A 158 -7.75 -16.61 -12.46
C ALA A 158 -8.39 -15.25 -12.08
N GLY A 159 -8.55 -14.38 -13.06
CA GLY A 159 -9.21 -13.10 -12.87
C GLY A 159 -8.36 -11.98 -12.23
N VAL A 160 -7.20 -12.27 -11.60
CA VAL A 160 -6.37 -11.23 -10.96
C VAL A 160 -5.83 -10.20 -11.98
N GLY A 161 -5.71 -10.58 -13.26
CA GLY A 161 -5.30 -9.66 -14.33
C GLY A 161 -6.20 -8.44 -14.49
N GLU A 162 -7.48 -8.53 -14.14
CA GLU A 162 -8.41 -7.39 -14.16
C GLU A 162 -8.04 -6.31 -13.11
N SER A 163 -7.33 -6.69 -12.03
CA SER A 163 -6.81 -5.72 -11.06
C SER A 163 -5.83 -4.73 -11.68
N VAL A 164 -5.22 -5.05 -12.83
CA VAL A 164 -4.33 -4.13 -13.57
C VAL A 164 -5.10 -2.92 -14.06
N VAL A 165 -6.36 -3.07 -14.47
CA VAL A 165 -7.21 -1.95 -14.91
C VAL A 165 -7.45 -1.00 -13.74
N VAL A 166 -7.79 -1.54 -12.56
CA VAL A 166 -7.98 -0.75 -11.33
C VAL A 166 -6.69 -0.05 -10.94
N ALA A 167 -5.57 -0.79 -10.93
CA ALA A 167 -4.27 -0.24 -10.58
C ALA A 167 -3.84 0.86 -11.56
N SER A 168 -4.07 0.69 -12.87
CA SER A 168 -3.76 1.71 -13.88
C SER A 168 -4.60 2.97 -13.72
N ALA A 169 -5.89 2.83 -13.43
CA ALA A 169 -6.77 3.96 -13.11
C ALA A 169 -6.28 4.71 -11.87
N PHE A 170 -5.85 3.98 -10.85
CA PHE A 170 -5.34 4.56 -9.60
C PHE A 170 -3.96 5.21 -9.79
N ILE A 171 -3.05 4.59 -10.54
CA ILE A 171 -1.75 5.19 -10.92
C ILE A 171 -1.97 6.49 -11.69
N GLY A 172 -2.86 6.50 -12.70
CA GLY A 172 -3.17 7.71 -13.47
C GLY A 172 -3.71 8.83 -12.59
N SER A 173 -4.59 8.52 -11.63
CA SER A 173 -5.12 9.50 -10.69
C SER A 173 -4.05 10.01 -9.70
N LEU A 174 -3.13 9.15 -9.24
CA LEU A 174 -1.98 9.54 -8.42
C LEU A 174 -1.00 10.42 -9.19
N MET A 175 -0.78 10.17 -10.48
CA MET A 175 0.05 11.02 -11.34
C MET A 175 -0.58 12.42 -11.51
N GLY A 176 -1.90 12.47 -11.72
CA GLY A 176 -2.63 13.75 -11.74
C GLY A 176 -2.58 14.48 -10.40
N PHE A 177 -2.67 13.76 -9.29
CA PHE A 177 -2.49 14.32 -7.95
C PHE A 177 -1.06 14.85 -7.74
N LEU A 178 -0.05 14.09 -8.15
CA LEU A 178 1.37 14.44 -8.01
C LEU A 178 1.71 15.74 -8.74
N TRP A 179 1.03 16.06 -9.83
CA TRP A 179 1.22 17.34 -10.55
C TRP A 179 1.06 18.55 -9.64
N PHE A 180 0.16 18.46 -8.65
CA PHE A 180 -0.12 19.53 -7.68
C PHE A 180 0.52 19.27 -6.30
N ASN A 181 0.97 18.04 -6.05
CA ASN A 181 1.59 17.65 -4.77
C ASN A 181 3.12 17.60 -4.83
N CYS A 182 3.75 17.88 -5.99
CA CYS A 182 5.20 18.03 -6.07
C CYS A 182 5.64 19.30 -5.30
N HIS A 183 6.86 19.22 -4.72
CA HIS A 183 7.40 20.32 -3.92
C HIS A 183 7.64 21.60 -4.75
N PRO A 184 7.17 22.80 -4.32
CA PRO A 184 6.29 23.04 -3.16
C PRO A 184 4.83 22.68 -3.46
N ALA A 185 4.20 21.88 -2.60
CA ALA A 185 2.89 21.30 -2.85
C ALA A 185 1.76 22.35 -2.72
N GLU A 186 0.82 22.30 -3.66
CA GLU A 186 -0.43 23.07 -3.64
C GLU A 186 -1.58 22.30 -2.96
N VAL A 187 -1.50 20.94 -2.96
CA VAL A 187 -2.51 20.03 -2.40
C VAL A 187 -1.84 18.93 -1.61
N PHE A 188 -2.49 18.50 -0.52
CA PHE A 188 -1.99 17.44 0.36
C PHE A 188 -2.86 16.18 0.26
N MET A 189 -2.23 15.02 0.49
CA MET A 189 -2.90 13.71 0.38
C MET A 189 -3.90 13.48 1.53
N GLY A 190 -3.47 13.75 2.75
CA GLY A 190 -4.24 13.51 3.97
C GLY A 190 -4.49 12.02 4.26
N ASP A 191 -5.13 11.74 5.39
CA ASP A 191 -5.45 10.37 5.81
C ASP A 191 -6.41 9.68 4.83
N SER A 192 -7.30 10.43 4.17
CA SER A 192 -8.22 9.92 3.15
C SER A 192 -7.50 9.34 1.93
N GLY A 193 -6.36 9.90 1.55
CA GLY A 193 -5.56 9.41 0.44
C GLY A 193 -4.57 8.34 0.87
N SER A 194 -3.73 8.64 1.86
CA SER A 194 -2.61 7.79 2.25
C SER A 194 -3.05 6.42 2.78
N LEU A 195 -4.16 6.36 3.56
CA LEU A 195 -4.70 5.09 4.02
C LEU A 195 -5.23 4.22 2.88
N SER A 196 -5.91 4.81 1.90
CA SER A 196 -6.44 4.07 0.76
C SER A 196 -5.34 3.59 -0.18
N VAL A 197 -4.34 4.42 -0.45
CA VAL A 197 -3.17 4.04 -1.26
C VAL A 197 -2.45 2.85 -0.63
N GLY A 198 -2.14 2.94 0.65
CA GLY A 198 -1.43 1.87 1.35
C GLY A 198 -2.24 0.59 1.46
N ALA A 199 -3.55 0.69 1.76
CA ALA A 199 -4.44 -0.46 1.80
C ALA A 199 -4.53 -1.16 0.45
N TYR A 200 -4.60 -0.40 -0.65
CA TYR A 200 -4.66 -0.97 -1.99
C TYR A 200 -3.33 -1.61 -2.41
N ILE A 201 -2.18 -1.04 -2.04
CA ILE A 201 -0.87 -1.70 -2.22
C ILE A 201 -0.83 -3.02 -1.46
N GLY A 202 -1.28 -3.04 -0.19
CA GLY A 202 -1.37 -4.26 0.61
C GLY A 202 -2.30 -5.30 -0.02
N PHE A 203 -3.48 -4.88 -0.48
CA PHE A 203 -4.42 -5.73 -1.20
C PHE A 203 -3.81 -6.33 -2.48
N MET A 204 -3.14 -5.53 -3.30
CA MET A 204 -2.48 -6.01 -4.52
C MET A 204 -1.36 -7.02 -4.21
N GLY A 205 -0.61 -6.81 -3.11
CA GLY A 205 0.36 -7.78 -2.61
C GLY A 205 -0.27 -9.12 -2.26
N VAL A 206 -1.40 -9.12 -1.56
CA VAL A 206 -2.19 -10.31 -1.23
C VAL A 206 -2.76 -10.96 -2.50
N ALA A 207 -3.42 -10.19 -3.37
CA ALA A 207 -4.05 -10.69 -4.58
C ALA A 207 -3.06 -11.34 -5.56
N THR A 208 -1.79 -10.92 -5.54
CA THR A 208 -0.72 -11.46 -6.38
C THR A 208 0.17 -12.47 -5.68
N LYS A 209 -0.13 -12.85 -4.42
CA LYS A 209 0.69 -13.75 -3.60
C LYS A 209 2.13 -13.26 -3.41
N ASN A 210 2.29 -11.96 -3.28
CA ASN A 210 3.57 -11.28 -3.07
C ASN A 210 3.63 -10.57 -1.71
N GLU A 211 2.96 -11.11 -0.68
CA GLU A 211 2.84 -10.50 0.64
C GLU A 211 4.21 -10.20 1.27
N ILE A 212 5.16 -11.12 1.14
CA ILE A 212 6.53 -10.92 1.66
C ILE A 212 7.36 -10.05 0.73
N LEU A 213 7.14 -10.16 -0.59
CA LEU A 213 7.85 -9.32 -1.56
C LEU A 213 7.50 -7.82 -1.40
N LEU A 214 6.34 -7.51 -0.79
CA LEU A 214 5.97 -6.13 -0.41
C LEU A 214 7.02 -5.45 0.48
N ILE A 215 7.81 -6.20 1.25
CA ILE A 215 8.91 -5.63 2.05
C ILE A 215 9.95 -4.97 1.13
N ILE A 216 10.19 -5.54 -0.05
CA ILE A 216 11.13 -5.00 -1.03
C ILE A 216 10.42 -3.95 -1.90
N ILE A 217 9.24 -4.26 -2.44
CA ILE A 217 8.44 -3.35 -3.27
C ILE A 217 8.15 -2.04 -2.52
N GLY A 218 7.73 -2.14 -1.25
CA GLY A 218 7.42 -1.02 -0.38
C GLY A 218 8.58 -0.61 0.53
N LEU A 219 9.84 -0.81 0.14
CA LEU A 219 11.02 -0.64 1.01
C LEU A 219 11.03 0.70 1.75
N ILE A 220 10.67 1.79 1.09
CA ILE A 220 10.61 3.12 1.71
C ILE A 220 9.57 3.13 2.84
N PHE A 221 8.37 2.61 2.60
CA PHE A 221 7.31 2.55 3.62
C PHE A 221 7.71 1.67 4.81
N VAL A 222 8.43 0.58 4.54
CA VAL A 222 8.95 -0.32 5.57
C VAL A 222 10.02 0.40 6.40
N VAL A 223 10.97 1.09 5.78
CA VAL A 223 12.03 1.83 6.49
C VAL A 223 11.45 2.95 7.35
N GLU A 224 10.49 3.71 6.83
CA GLU A 224 9.79 4.76 7.58
C GLU A 224 9.09 4.17 8.81
N THR A 225 8.31 3.10 8.64
CA THR A 225 7.60 2.43 9.72
C THR A 225 8.56 1.83 10.76
N LEU A 226 9.61 1.14 10.31
CA LEU A 226 10.61 0.56 11.21
C LEU A 226 11.33 1.65 12.01
N SER A 227 11.61 2.81 11.42
CA SER A 227 12.22 3.93 12.13
C SER A 227 11.36 4.41 13.31
N VAL A 228 10.03 4.44 13.13
CA VAL A 228 9.09 4.78 14.21
C VAL A 228 9.05 3.68 15.28
N ILE A 229 8.94 2.41 14.87
CA ILE A 229 8.92 1.28 15.81
C ILE A 229 10.20 1.25 16.67
N LEU A 230 11.36 1.38 16.03
CA LEU A 230 12.66 1.40 16.71
C LEU A 230 12.79 2.60 17.65
N GLN A 231 12.39 3.80 17.21
CA GLN A 231 12.42 5.01 18.02
C GLN A 231 11.55 4.89 19.27
N VAL A 232 10.29 4.48 19.09
CA VAL A 232 9.32 4.33 20.19
C VAL A 232 9.75 3.21 21.14
N GLY A 233 10.20 2.07 20.58
CA GLY A 233 10.70 0.94 21.37
C GLY A 233 11.91 1.32 22.21
N SER A 234 12.93 1.92 21.61
CA SER A 234 14.13 2.35 22.31
C SER A 234 13.83 3.40 23.40
N PHE A 235 12.94 4.35 23.11
CA PHE A 235 12.57 5.35 24.09
C PHE A 235 11.80 4.77 25.28
N LYS A 236 10.91 3.80 25.04
CA LYS A 236 10.18 3.11 26.12
C LYS A 236 11.08 2.25 26.99
N ILE A 237 12.02 1.50 26.39
CA ILE A 237 12.87 0.53 27.09
C ILE A 237 14.11 1.21 27.70
N PHE A 238 14.84 1.99 26.89
CA PHE A 238 16.15 2.53 27.26
C PHE A 238 16.14 4.03 27.56
N LYS A 239 14.99 4.73 27.40
CA LYS A 239 14.86 6.19 27.51
C LYS A 239 15.83 6.98 26.61
N ARG A 240 16.26 6.37 25.51
CA ARG A 240 17.20 6.96 24.54
C ARG A 240 16.58 7.01 23.16
N ARG A 241 16.87 8.08 22.41
CA ARG A 241 16.49 8.24 21.01
C ARG A 241 17.55 7.60 20.11
N ILE A 242 17.13 6.82 19.11
CA ILE A 242 18.01 6.28 18.05
C ILE A 242 18.18 7.33 16.96
N PHE A 243 17.06 7.92 16.53
CA PHE A 243 17.03 8.97 15.51
C PHE A 243 16.76 10.32 16.16
N LEU A 244 17.16 11.41 15.51
CA LEU A 244 16.85 12.78 15.97
C LEU A 244 15.33 12.97 16.03
N MET A 245 14.61 12.46 15.02
CA MET A 245 13.16 12.37 14.95
C MET A 245 12.75 11.15 14.11
N ALA A 246 11.56 10.62 14.29
CA ALA A 246 10.95 9.58 13.47
C ALA A 246 9.55 10.07 13.05
N PRO A 247 9.09 9.70 11.83
CA PRO A 247 9.72 8.84 10.83
C PRO A 247 11.07 9.38 10.30
N ILE A 248 11.82 8.53 9.52
CA ILE A 248 13.24 8.81 9.23
C ILE A 248 13.45 10.01 8.29
N HIS A 249 12.46 10.41 7.48
CA HIS A 249 12.56 11.64 6.68
C HIS A 249 12.78 12.86 7.56
N HIS A 250 12.10 13.00 8.70
CA HIS A 250 12.31 14.09 9.65
C HIS A 250 13.71 14.09 10.29
N HIS A 251 14.35 12.92 10.43
CA HIS A 251 15.74 12.85 10.86
C HIS A 251 16.68 13.58 9.90
N PHE A 252 16.45 13.43 8.58
CA PHE A 252 17.26 14.10 7.56
C PHE A 252 16.96 15.61 7.47
N GLU A 253 15.70 16.02 7.68
CA GLU A 253 15.33 17.44 7.78
C GLU A 253 16.07 18.13 8.93
N ILE A 254 16.05 17.51 10.13
CA ILE A 254 16.78 18.06 11.31
C ILE A 254 18.29 18.08 11.07
N LYS A 255 18.83 17.18 10.23
CA LYS A 255 20.23 17.22 9.77
C LYS A 255 20.52 18.33 8.76
N GLY A 256 19.53 19.12 8.36
CA GLY A 256 19.69 20.23 7.45
C GLY A 256 19.69 19.86 5.96
N TRP A 257 19.15 18.67 5.59
CA TRP A 257 18.96 18.37 4.17
C TRP A 257 17.76 19.12 3.64
N ALA A 258 17.89 19.67 2.44
CA ALA A 258 16.76 20.28 1.74
C ALA A 258 15.68 19.22 1.45
N GLU A 259 14.41 19.59 1.57
CA GLU A 259 13.28 18.68 1.44
C GLU A 259 13.27 17.96 0.10
N ASN A 260 13.42 18.69 -1.00
CA ASN A 260 13.49 18.13 -2.36
C ASN A 260 14.64 17.09 -2.52
N LYS A 261 15.76 17.29 -1.80
CA LYS A 261 16.87 16.34 -1.81
C LYS A 261 16.52 15.03 -1.10
N ILE A 262 15.75 15.10 -0.01
CA ILE A 262 15.25 13.91 0.69
C ILE A 262 14.29 13.17 -0.24
N ILE A 263 13.30 13.86 -0.76
CA ILE A 263 12.24 13.32 -1.63
C ILE A 263 12.85 12.57 -2.81
N VAL A 264 13.72 13.22 -3.60
CA VAL A 264 14.32 12.62 -4.80
C VAL A 264 15.17 11.39 -4.45
N ARG A 265 15.92 11.42 -3.35
CA ARG A 265 16.71 10.26 -2.92
C ARG A 265 15.84 9.07 -2.53
N PHE A 266 14.73 9.32 -1.84
CA PHE A 266 13.77 8.27 -1.49
C PHE A 266 13.09 7.70 -2.75
N TRP A 267 12.77 8.53 -3.74
CA TRP A 267 12.26 8.06 -5.03
C TRP A 267 13.24 7.14 -5.75
N ILE A 268 14.52 7.52 -5.79
CA ILE A 268 15.58 6.68 -6.40
C ILE A 268 15.67 5.33 -5.68
N ILE A 269 15.66 5.32 -4.34
CA ILE A 269 15.71 4.08 -3.56
C ILE A 269 14.45 3.25 -3.81
N ALA A 270 13.26 3.86 -3.86
CA ALA A 270 12.01 3.17 -4.17
C ALA A 270 12.05 2.54 -5.56
N LEU A 271 12.54 3.26 -6.58
CA LEU A 271 12.69 2.74 -7.94
C LEU A 271 13.63 1.53 -7.97
N LEU A 272 14.82 1.65 -7.38
CA LEU A 272 15.79 0.55 -7.32
C LEU A 272 15.24 -0.67 -6.61
N ALA A 273 14.53 -0.49 -5.49
CA ALA A 273 13.88 -1.57 -4.76
C ALA A 273 12.82 -2.29 -5.61
N ASN A 274 12.02 -1.53 -6.36
CA ASN A 274 11.04 -2.10 -7.28
C ASN A 274 11.68 -2.85 -8.45
N LEU A 275 12.78 -2.34 -9.02
CA LEU A 275 13.53 -3.07 -10.04
C LEU A 275 14.11 -4.39 -9.49
N ILE A 276 14.65 -4.37 -8.25
CA ILE A 276 15.10 -5.59 -7.58
C ILE A 276 13.92 -6.56 -7.35
N ALA A 277 12.78 -6.07 -6.89
CA ALA A 277 11.59 -6.91 -6.69
C ALA A 277 11.13 -7.58 -8.00
N LEU A 278 11.18 -6.87 -9.13
CA LEU A 278 10.83 -7.43 -10.44
C LEU A 278 11.79 -8.54 -10.89
N THR A 279 13.03 -8.61 -10.39
CA THR A 279 13.91 -9.75 -10.68
C THR A 279 13.37 -11.07 -10.15
N ALA A 280 12.51 -11.04 -9.11
CA ALA A 280 11.83 -12.23 -8.60
C ALA A 280 10.95 -12.93 -9.66
N LEU A 281 10.54 -12.26 -10.72
CA LEU A 281 9.84 -12.88 -11.85
C LEU A 281 10.66 -13.97 -12.52
N LYS A 282 11.97 -13.77 -12.62
CA LYS A 282 12.87 -14.70 -13.38
C LYS A 282 13.72 -15.57 -12.46
N ILE A 283 14.08 -15.09 -11.28
CA ILE A 283 15.02 -15.78 -10.36
C ILE A 283 14.30 -16.82 -9.46
N ARG A 284 13.04 -17.02 -9.64
CA ARG A 284 12.26 -18.06 -8.90
C ARG A 284 12.65 -19.47 -9.27
#